data_eae7f54145f0c5f5e2d0a131fab72460
#
_entry.id   eae7f54145f0c5f5e2d0a131fab72460
#
_cell.length_a   1.000
_cell.length_b   1.000
_cell.length_c   1.000
_cell.angle_alpha   90.00
_cell.angle_beta   90.00
_cell.angle_gamma   90.00
#
_symmetry.space_group_name_H-M   'P 1'
#
loop_
_entity.id
_entity.type
_entity.pdbx_description
1 polymer ?
#
loop_
_entity_poly.entity_id
_entity_poly.type
_entity_poly.pdbx_seq_one_letter_code
_entity_poly.pdbx_strand_id
1 'polypeptide(L)'
;MSLKDRLMEDLKVSMKSGDKLTKNVVTMVRAAIKQKEVDERIELNDEAIIDIISKQVKQKKDAIEDFKKGQRQDLVELTENEIDILLNYLPQQLTESELDEIVRAAIQEVGANSVRDMGKIMSNVMPKIKGRADGSMVNNIVKIS
;
A
#
# COMPACT_ATOMS: atom_id res chain seq x y z
N MET A 1 13.74 -6.70 13.68
CA MET A 1 14.26 -6.77 12.30
C MET A 1 13.57 -5.69 11.46
N SER A 2 14.34 -4.87 10.78
CA SER A 2 13.81 -3.81 9.94
C SER A 2 13.18 -4.37 8.65
N LEU A 3 12.37 -3.58 7.95
CA LEU A 3 11.82 -3.98 6.65
C LEU A 3 12.92 -4.21 5.62
N LYS A 4 13.99 -3.39 5.65
CA LYS A 4 15.15 -3.62 4.78
C LYS A 4 15.77 -4.98 5.01
N ASP A 5 15.93 -5.38 6.27
CA ASP A 5 16.50 -6.67 6.64
C ASP A 5 15.60 -7.82 6.20
N ARG A 6 14.29 -7.67 6.38
CA ARG A 6 13.31 -8.67 5.95
C ARG A 6 13.33 -8.85 4.43
N LEU A 7 13.38 -7.74 3.70
CA LEU A 7 13.44 -7.79 2.23
C LEU A 7 14.72 -8.50 1.76
N MET A 8 15.85 -8.20 2.38
CA MET A 8 17.13 -8.85 2.04
C MET A 8 17.08 -10.35 2.34
N GLU A 9 16.55 -10.73 3.50
CA GLU A 9 16.44 -12.13 3.90
C GLU A 9 15.51 -12.89 2.95
N ASP A 10 14.35 -12.32 2.63
CA ASP A 10 13.39 -12.93 1.73
C ASP A 10 13.95 -13.07 0.31
N LEU A 11 14.76 -12.10 -0.11
CA LEU A 11 15.46 -12.19 -1.41
C LEU A 11 16.39 -13.40 -1.42
N LYS A 12 17.20 -13.56 -0.38
CA LYS A 12 18.12 -14.70 -0.27
C LYS A 12 17.38 -16.04 -0.27
N VAL A 13 16.29 -16.13 0.51
CA VAL A 13 15.48 -17.33 0.58
C VAL A 13 14.85 -17.66 -0.77
N SER A 14 14.30 -16.66 -1.46
CA SER A 14 13.66 -16.88 -2.76
C SER A 14 14.68 -17.30 -3.84
N MET A 15 15.89 -16.80 -3.77
CA MET A 15 16.95 -17.20 -4.69
C MET A 15 17.35 -18.67 -4.47
N LYS A 16 17.42 -19.10 -3.21
CA LYS A 16 17.78 -20.49 -2.87
C LYS A 16 16.67 -21.48 -3.21
N SER A 17 15.39 -21.07 -3.01
CA SER A 17 14.24 -21.93 -3.26
C SER A 17 13.78 -21.94 -4.71
N GLY A 18 14.30 -21.02 -5.54
CA GLY A 18 13.86 -20.88 -6.92
C GLY A 18 12.52 -20.18 -7.08
N ASP A 19 12.06 -19.46 -6.07
CA ASP A 19 10.82 -18.67 -6.12
C ASP A 19 11.06 -17.38 -6.88
N LYS A 20 10.87 -17.44 -8.19
CA LYS A 20 11.12 -16.31 -9.09
C LYS A 20 10.16 -15.14 -8.84
N LEU A 21 8.91 -15.43 -8.49
CA LEU A 21 7.91 -14.39 -8.28
C LEU A 21 8.28 -13.53 -7.07
N THR A 22 8.55 -14.15 -5.93
CA THR A 22 8.96 -13.42 -4.72
C THR A 22 10.28 -12.67 -4.97
N LYS A 23 11.24 -13.31 -5.64
CA LYS A 23 12.50 -12.67 -6.00
C LYS A 23 12.26 -11.39 -6.81
N ASN A 24 11.41 -11.46 -7.82
CA ASN A 24 11.13 -10.30 -8.69
C ASN A 24 10.44 -9.17 -7.93
N VAL A 25 9.43 -9.50 -7.12
CA VAL A 25 8.70 -8.51 -6.32
C VAL A 25 9.64 -7.82 -5.33
N VAL A 26 10.41 -8.58 -4.58
CA VAL A 26 11.36 -8.03 -3.60
C VAL A 26 12.43 -7.18 -4.29
N THR A 27 12.93 -7.63 -5.43
CA THR A 27 13.93 -6.87 -6.21
C THR A 27 13.37 -5.51 -6.63
N MET A 28 12.12 -5.45 -7.09
CA MET A 28 11.48 -4.20 -7.49
C MET A 28 11.31 -3.24 -6.30
N VAL A 29 10.92 -3.76 -5.14
CA VAL A 29 10.80 -2.95 -3.93
C VAL A 29 12.16 -2.37 -3.53
N ARG A 30 13.18 -3.21 -3.51
CA ARG A 30 14.55 -2.79 -3.14
C ARG A 30 15.11 -1.76 -4.11
N ALA A 31 14.83 -1.92 -5.40
CA ALA A 31 15.25 -0.95 -6.43
C ALA A 31 14.58 0.41 -6.20
N ALA A 32 13.29 0.43 -5.88
CA ALA A 32 12.56 1.66 -5.58
C ALA A 32 13.11 2.35 -4.32
N ILE A 33 13.42 1.58 -3.28
CA ILE A 33 14.03 2.10 -2.06
C ILE A 33 15.39 2.75 -2.38
N LYS A 34 16.24 2.04 -3.08
CA LYS A 34 17.59 2.52 -3.43
C LYS A 34 17.52 3.78 -4.28
N GLN A 35 16.62 3.82 -5.26
CA GLN A 35 16.44 4.98 -6.12
C GLN A 35 16.07 6.22 -5.31
N LYS A 36 15.13 6.08 -4.39
CA LYS A 36 14.69 7.18 -3.54
C LYS A 36 15.81 7.63 -2.60
N GLU A 37 16.54 6.69 -2.02
CA GLU A 37 17.68 7.01 -1.13
C GLU A 37 18.76 7.80 -1.87
N VAL A 38 19.06 7.41 -3.11
CA VAL A 38 20.05 8.12 -3.95
C VAL A 38 19.55 9.50 -4.34
N ASP A 39 18.31 9.61 -4.81
CA ASP A 39 17.74 10.88 -5.28
C ASP A 39 17.60 11.91 -4.16
N GLU A 40 17.21 11.48 -2.97
CA GLU A 40 17.00 12.38 -1.84
C GLU A 40 18.18 12.43 -0.88
N ARG A 41 19.20 11.62 -1.12
CA ARG A 41 20.41 11.51 -0.27
C ARG A 41 20.09 11.26 1.20
N ILE A 42 19.17 10.33 1.43
CA ILE A 42 18.72 9.92 2.76
C ILE A 42 18.72 8.41 2.87
N GLU A 43 18.62 7.92 4.09
CA GLU A 43 18.36 6.52 4.38
C GLU A 43 16.90 6.38 4.79
N LEU A 44 16.15 5.48 4.15
CA LEU A 44 14.72 5.31 4.43
C LEU A 44 14.51 4.43 5.67
N ASN A 45 13.58 4.86 6.52
CA ASN A 45 13.11 4.07 7.65
C ASN A 45 11.94 3.17 7.20
N ASP A 46 11.45 2.33 8.13
CA ASP A 46 10.35 1.40 7.84
C ASP A 46 9.09 2.13 7.38
N GLU A 47 8.78 3.26 7.96
CA GLU A 47 7.61 4.05 7.59
C GLU A 47 7.66 4.50 6.13
N ALA A 48 8.81 4.98 5.68
CA ALA A 48 9.01 5.41 4.29
C ALA A 48 8.96 4.20 3.34
N ILE A 49 9.46 3.05 3.77
CA ILE A 49 9.39 1.82 2.97
C ILE A 49 7.95 1.34 2.85
N ILE A 50 7.15 1.43 3.91
CA ILE A 50 5.72 1.12 3.87
C ILE A 50 5.02 1.98 2.82
N ASP A 51 5.35 3.26 2.71
CA ASP A 51 4.79 4.13 1.68
C ASP A 51 5.11 3.65 0.27
N ILE A 52 6.35 3.24 0.03
CA ILE A 52 6.78 2.72 -1.28
C ILE A 52 5.99 1.46 -1.63
N ILE A 53 5.90 0.53 -0.68
CA ILE A 53 5.17 -0.73 -0.90
C ILE A 53 3.69 -0.46 -1.15
N SER A 54 3.08 0.43 -0.37
CA SER A 54 1.67 0.81 -0.52
C SER A 54 1.38 1.39 -1.91
N LYS A 55 2.27 2.23 -2.42
CA LYS A 55 2.15 2.78 -3.78
C LYS A 55 2.24 1.70 -4.83
N GLN A 56 3.14 0.73 -4.66
CA GLN A 56 3.26 -0.38 -5.60
C GLN A 56 1.99 -1.25 -5.60
N VAL A 57 1.42 -1.51 -4.42
CA VAL A 57 0.15 -2.23 -4.31
C VAL A 57 -0.96 -1.49 -5.07
N LYS A 58 -1.06 -0.20 -4.89
CA LYS A 58 -2.07 0.62 -5.58
C LYS A 58 -1.89 0.57 -7.10
N GLN A 59 -0.66 0.76 -7.57
CA GLN A 59 -0.35 0.70 -8.99
C GLN A 59 -0.71 -0.66 -9.60
N LYS A 60 -0.44 -1.75 -8.87
CA LYS A 60 -0.78 -3.10 -9.32
C LYS A 60 -2.29 -3.34 -9.35
N LYS A 61 -3.03 -2.81 -8.37
CA LYS A 61 -4.49 -2.88 -8.39
C LYS A 61 -5.08 -2.13 -9.58
N ASP A 62 -4.54 -0.96 -9.92
CA ASP A 62 -4.95 -0.20 -11.09
C ASP A 62 -4.64 -0.98 -12.38
N ALA A 63 -3.48 -1.63 -12.43
CA ALA A 63 -3.09 -2.45 -13.58
C ALA A 63 -4.03 -3.65 -13.76
N ILE A 64 -4.51 -4.25 -12.67
CA ILE A 64 -5.48 -5.36 -12.74
C ILE A 64 -6.74 -4.92 -13.49
N GLU A 65 -7.25 -3.72 -13.20
CA GLU A 65 -8.43 -3.21 -13.90
C GLU A 65 -8.19 -3.10 -15.42
N ASP A 66 -7.02 -2.63 -15.82
CA ASP A 66 -6.65 -2.56 -17.23
C ASP A 66 -6.52 -3.95 -17.86
N PHE A 67 -5.93 -4.90 -17.14
CA PHE A 67 -5.80 -6.28 -17.63
C PHE A 67 -7.16 -6.97 -17.77
N LYS A 68 -8.09 -6.70 -16.88
CA LYS A 68 -9.47 -7.20 -16.98
C LYS A 68 -10.15 -6.66 -18.23
N LYS A 69 -10.01 -5.37 -18.51
CA LYS A 69 -10.55 -4.73 -19.71
C LYS A 69 -9.96 -5.33 -20.99
N GLY A 70 -8.67 -5.70 -20.94
CA GLY A 70 -7.98 -6.33 -22.05
C GLY A 70 -8.18 -7.83 -22.14
N GLN A 71 -8.98 -8.42 -21.24
CA GLN A 71 -9.23 -9.86 -21.17
C GLN A 71 -7.96 -10.70 -20.98
N ARG A 72 -7.00 -10.15 -20.21
CA ARG A 72 -5.73 -10.81 -19.93
C ARG A 72 -5.76 -11.41 -18.51
N GLN A 73 -6.52 -12.49 -18.37
CA GLN A 73 -6.69 -13.17 -17.07
C GLN A 73 -5.35 -13.71 -16.52
N ASP A 74 -4.44 -14.10 -17.39
CA ASP A 74 -3.09 -14.52 -17.02
C ASP A 74 -2.34 -13.42 -16.26
N LEU A 75 -2.43 -12.17 -16.73
CA LEU A 75 -1.79 -11.02 -16.08
C LEU A 75 -2.53 -10.60 -14.80
N VAL A 76 -3.85 -10.77 -14.76
CA VAL A 76 -4.64 -10.51 -13.54
C VAL A 76 -4.17 -11.43 -12.42
N GLU A 77 -4.08 -12.72 -12.66
CA GLU A 77 -3.65 -13.70 -11.66
C GLU A 77 -2.21 -13.46 -11.20
N LEU A 78 -1.31 -13.19 -12.13
CA LEU A 78 0.08 -12.87 -11.81
C LEU A 78 0.17 -11.64 -10.91
N THR A 79 -0.56 -10.58 -11.25
CA THR A 79 -0.53 -9.32 -10.51
C THR A 79 -1.16 -9.49 -9.12
N GLU A 80 -2.23 -10.26 -9.00
CA GLU A 80 -2.83 -10.58 -7.69
C GLU A 80 -1.83 -11.30 -6.78
N ASN A 81 -1.07 -12.24 -7.32
CA ASN A 81 -0.03 -12.96 -6.57
C ASN A 81 1.09 -12.02 -6.14
N GLU A 82 1.47 -11.08 -6.99
CA GLU A 82 2.45 -10.06 -6.65
C GLU A 82 1.97 -9.16 -5.49
N ILE A 83 0.70 -8.77 -5.53
CA ILE A 83 0.08 -7.98 -4.46
C ILE A 83 0.11 -8.75 -3.14
N ASP A 84 -0.22 -10.03 -3.14
CA ASP A 84 -0.19 -10.87 -1.94
C ASP A 84 1.20 -10.86 -1.29
N ILE A 85 2.25 -10.93 -2.08
CA ILE A 85 3.63 -10.86 -1.59
C ILE A 85 3.90 -9.50 -0.95
N LEU A 86 3.50 -8.41 -1.59
CA LEU A 86 3.69 -7.06 -1.07
C LEU A 86 2.94 -6.84 0.24
N LEU A 87 1.72 -7.37 0.36
CA LEU A 87 0.90 -7.21 1.55
C LEU A 87 1.53 -7.85 2.79
N ASN A 88 2.40 -8.85 2.63
CA ASN A 88 3.12 -9.46 3.74
C ASN A 88 4.06 -8.48 4.47
N TYR A 89 4.44 -7.39 3.82
CA TYR A 89 5.32 -6.37 4.39
C TYR A 89 4.56 -5.18 4.99
N LEU A 90 3.26 -5.11 4.77
CA LEU A 90 2.43 -4.03 5.27
C LEU A 90 1.77 -4.42 6.60
N PRO A 91 1.37 -3.42 7.42
CA PRO A 91 0.50 -3.69 8.57
C PRO A 91 -0.78 -4.39 8.11
N GLN A 92 -1.47 -5.04 9.04
CA GLN A 92 -2.75 -5.68 8.72
C GLN A 92 -3.69 -4.69 8.05
N GLN A 93 -4.23 -5.07 6.88
CA GLN A 93 -5.13 -4.22 6.13
C GLN A 93 -6.46 -4.05 6.86
N LEU A 94 -7.04 -2.86 6.74
CA LEU A 94 -8.33 -2.56 7.33
C LEU A 94 -9.46 -3.13 6.49
N THR A 95 -10.48 -3.66 7.14
CA THR A 95 -11.75 -4.00 6.49
C THR A 95 -12.53 -2.71 6.22
N GLU A 96 -13.53 -2.77 5.33
CA GLU A 96 -14.40 -1.62 5.09
C GLU A 96 -15.08 -1.15 6.37
N SER A 97 -15.50 -2.08 7.22
CA SER A 97 -16.15 -1.76 8.49
C SER A 97 -15.21 -1.01 9.44
N GLU A 98 -13.98 -1.50 9.57
CA GLU A 98 -12.97 -0.84 10.41
C GLU A 98 -12.64 0.56 9.90
N LEU A 99 -12.48 0.70 8.57
CA LEU A 99 -12.19 1.99 7.95
C LEU A 99 -13.36 2.96 8.14
N ASP A 100 -14.59 2.48 7.98
CA ASP A 100 -15.81 3.27 8.19
C ASP A 100 -15.85 3.84 9.62
N GLU A 101 -15.55 3.03 10.61
CA GLU A 101 -15.49 3.47 12.01
C GLU A 101 -14.44 4.56 12.23
N ILE A 102 -13.25 4.39 11.64
CA ILE A 102 -12.16 5.37 11.75
C ILE A 102 -12.58 6.70 11.11
N VAL A 103 -13.20 6.65 9.93
CA VAL A 103 -13.64 7.84 9.21
C VAL A 103 -14.75 8.57 9.97
N ARG A 104 -15.74 7.84 10.48
CA ARG A 104 -16.83 8.43 11.25
C ARG A 104 -16.34 9.10 12.53
N ALA A 105 -15.40 8.45 13.23
CA ALA A 105 -14.77 9.04 14.41
C ALA A 105 -14.02 10.33 14.05
N ALA A 106 -13.31 10.35 12.91
CA ALA A 106 -12.62 11.53 12.44
C ALA A 106 -13.56 12.68 12.10
N ILE A 107 -14.70 12.39 11.47
CA ILE A 107 -15.72 13.39 11.14
C ILE A 107 -16.22 14.07 12.43
N GLN A 108 -16.50 13.28 13.45
CA GLN A 108 -16.94 13.84 14.75
C GLN A 108 -15.84 14.63 15.43
N GLU A 109 -14.62 14.12 15.42
CA GLU A 109 -13.48 14.73 16.12
C GLU A 109 -13.11 16.10 15.54
N VAL A 110 -13.16 16.25 14.21
CA VAL A 110 -12.85 17.53 13.57
C VAL A 110 -14.07 18.44 13.42
N GLY A 111 -15.26 17.97 13.79
CA GLY A 111 -16.51 18.74 13.68
C GLY A 111 -16.90 19.04 12.25
N ALA A 112 -16.65 18.11 11.32
CA ALA A 112 -16.94 18.29 9.91
C ALA A 112 -18.44 18.33 9.65
N ASN A 113 -18.90 19.32 8.88
CA ASN A 113 -20.32 19.52 8.54
C ASN A 113 -20.61 19.29 7.06
N SER A 114 -19.57 19.22 6.23
CA SER A 114 -19.75 19.09 4.78
C SER A 114 -18.50 18.52 4.12
N VAL A 115 -18.63 18.21 2.83
CA VAL A 115 -17.54 17.74 1.99
C VAL A 115 -16.38 18.76 1.93
N ARG A 116 -16.65 20.03 2.21
CA ARG A 116 -15.62 21.09 2.26
C ARG A 116 -14.58 20.87 3.34
N ASP A 117 -14.93 20.10 4.36
CA ASP A 117 -14.01 19.76 5.46
C ASP A 117 -13.18 18.51 5.15
N MET A 118 -13.20 18.02 3.90
CA MET A 118 -12.45 16.82 3.48
C MET A 118 -10.97 16.89 3.86
N GLY A 119 -10.33 18.04 3.70
CA GLY A 119 -8.92 18.22 4.06
C GLY A 119 -8.65 17.96 5.54
N LYS A 120 -9.55 18.41 6.41
CA LYS A 120 -9.45 18.18 7.84
C LYS A 120 -9.64 16.71 8.20
N ILE A 121 -10.63 16.07 7.55
CA ILE A 121 -10.90 14.64 7.74
C ILE A 121 -9.69 13.83 7.29
N MET A 122 -9.15 14.10 6.12
CA MET A 122 -7.98 13.40 5.58
C MET A 122 -6.76 13.57 6.48
N SER A 123 -6.50 14.77 6.98
CA SER A 123 -5.39 15.03 7.89
C SER A 123 -5.49 14.23 9.18
N ASN A 124 -6.71 13.99 9.66
CA ASN A 124 -6.95 13.18 10.87
C ASN A 124 -6.79 11.68 10.57
N VAL A 125 -7.32 11.23 9.45
CA VAL A 125 -7.41 9.80 9.10
C VAL A 125 -6.10 9.22 8.57
N MET A 126 -5.38 9.97 7.73
CA MET A 126 -4.21 9.43 7.01
C MET A 126 -3.15 8.79 7.91
N PRO A 127 -2.75 9.41 9.05
CA PRO A 127 -1.78 8.75 9.93
C PRO A 127 -2.28 7.42 10.52
N LYS A 128 -3.61 7.29 10.68
CA LYS A 128 -4.21 6.09 11.27
C LYS A 128 -4.32 4.92 10.28
N ILE A 129 -4.39 5.22 8.98
CA ILE A 129 -4.60 4.20 7.94
C ILE A 129 -3.36 3.95 7.07
N LYS A 130 -2.27 4.63 7.31
CA LYS A 130 -1.05 4.54 6.50
C LYS A 130 -0.58 3.09 6.35
N GLY A 131 -0.49 2.63 5.11
CA GLY A 131 -0.12 1.25 4.79
C GLY A 131 -1.21 0.22 5.07
N ARG A 132 -2.38 0.64 5.59
CA ARG A 132 -3.47 -0.27 5.96
C ARG A 132 -4.72 -0.11 5.10
N ALA A 133 -4.87 1.03 4.44
CA ALA A 133 -5.99 1.30 3.53
C ALA A 133 -5.61 2.41 2.56
N ASP A 134 -6.31 2.47 1.41
CA ASP A 134 -6.12 3.50 0.40
C ASP A 134 -6.94 4.74 0.76
N GLY A 135 -6.34 5.92 0.62
CA GLY A 135 -7.01 7.19 0.87
C GLY A 135 -8.26 7.42 0.01
N SER A 136 -8.33 6.85 -1.19
CA SER A 136 -9.51 6.95 -2.04
C SER A 136 -10.74 6.30 -1.41
N MET A 137 -10.56 5.27 -0.60
CA MET A 137 -11.65 4.61 0.14
C MET A 137 -12.25 5.55 1.18
N VAL A 138 -11.42 6.37 1.81
CA VAL A 138 -11.87 7.40 2.77
C VAL A 138 -12.80 8.39 2.08
N ASN A 139 -12.41 8.86 0.89
CA ASN A 139 -13.22 9.77 0.07
C ASN A 139 -14.61 9.20 -0.20
N ASN A 140 -14.68 7.92 -0.58
CA ASN A 140 -15.93 7.25 -0.88
C ASN A 140 -16.84 7.17 0.36
N ILE A 141 -16.27 6.84 1.51
CA ILE A 141 -16.99 6.74 2.77
C ILE A 141 -17.57 8.11 3.18
N VAL A 142 -16.77 9.15 3.09
CA VAL A 142 -17.21 10.52 3.45
C VAL A 142 -18.35 10.98 2.57
N LYS A 143 -18.31 10.70 1.27
CA LYS A 143 -19.38 11.08 0.34
C LYS A 143 -20.70 10.38 0.65
N ILE A 144 -20.65 9.15 1.14
CA ILE A 144 -21.83 8.37 1.50
C ILE A 144 -22.40 8.83 2.85
N SER A 145 -21.54 9.28 3.73
CA SER A 145 -21.91 9.77 5.05
C SER A 145 -22.38 11.22 4.98
#